data_fd19c5a9c8fb345af4db8cb2ea605735
#
_entry.id   fd19c5a9c8fb345af4db8cb2ea605735
#
_cell.length_a   1.000
_cell.length_b   1.000
_cell.length_c   1.000
_cell.angle_alpha   90.00
_cell.angle_beta   90.00
_cell.angle_gamma   90.00
#
_symmetry.space_group_name_H-M   'P 1'
#
loop_
_entity.id
_entity.type
_entity.pdbx_description
1 polymer ?
#
loop_
_entity_poly.entity_id
_entity_poly.type
_entity_poly.pdbx_seq_one_letter_code
_entity_poly.pdbx_strand_id
1 'polypeptide(L)'
;MSEIRDESLWESGKRKIEWVRQNMSLLRSVEEDFKRDQPFKGLKVALSIHLEAKTAYLCKVLAAGGAEMYITGSNPLSTQDDVAAGLVHDGLNVFAWHGATDEEYHRHISEVVKVGPNIIIDDGGDLVNLIHNESVSYTHLTLPTSDLV
;
A
#
# COMPACT_ATOMS: atom_id res chain seq x y z
N MET A 1 10.09 0.10 8.42
CA MET A 1 10.43 1.50 8.11
C MET A 1 9.21 2.18 7.52
N SER A 2 8.80 3.30 8.09
CA SER A 2 7.60 4.02 7.63
C SER A 2 7.75 5.50 7.92
N GLU A 3 6.98 6.31 7.19
CA GLU A 3 6.92 7.75 7.41
C GLU A 3 5.45 8.17 7.36
N ILE A 4 4.85 8.37 8.53
CA ILE A 4 3.44 8.75 8.67
C ILE A 4 3.29 9.93 9.63
N ARG A 5 2.08 10.52 9.68
CA ARG A 5 1.84 11.73 10.47
C ARG A 5 1.86 11.48 11.98
N ASP A 6 1.18 10.45 12.44
CA ASP A 6 0.97 10.21 13.88
C ASP A 6 0.62 8.75 14.15
N GLU A 7 1.57 8.00 14.69
CA GLU A 7 1.37 6.59 15.00
C GLU A 7 0.34 6.36 16.12
N SER A 8 0.08 7.34 16.95
CA SER A 8 -0.86 7.19 18.07
C SER A 8 -2.31 7.03 17.62
N LEU A 9 -2.60 7.32 16.35
CA LEU A 9 -3.96 7.22 15.80
C LEU A 9 -4.33 5.79 15.38
N TRP A 10 -3.51 4.81 15.66
CA TRP A 10 -3.67 3.45 15.16
C TRP A 10 -4.99 2.78 15.58
N GLU A 11 -5.50 3.07 16.77
CA GLU A 11 -6.74 2.44 17.22
C GLU A 11 -7.93 2.84 16.35
N SER A 12 -8.03 4.12 16.03
CA SER A 12 -9.07 4.62 15.12
C SER A 12 -8.94 3.98 13.75
N GLY A 13 -7.73 3.90 13.22
CA GLY A 13 -7.47 3.26 11.93
C GLY A 13 -7.85 1.79 11.93
N LYS A 14 -7.49 1.06 12.97
CA LYS A 14 -7.82 -0.36 13.08
C LYS A 14 -9.33 -0.59 13.13
N ARG A 15 -10.07 0.26 13.84
CA ARG A 15 -11.53 0.13 13.87
C ARG A 15 -12.15 0.31 12.49
N LYS A 16 -11.66 1.29 11.71
CA LYS A 16 -12.13 1.52 10.35
C LYS A 16 -11.84 0.34 9.44
N ILE A 17 -10.64 -0.20 9.52
CA ILE A 17 -10.22 -1.36 8.71
C ILE A 17 -11.04 -2.59 9.09
N GLU A 18 -11.24 -2.84 10.37
CA GLU A 18 -12.02 -3.97 10.85
C GLU A 18 -13.48 -3.87 10.41
N TRP A 19 -14.05 -2.67 10.42
CA TRP A 19 -15.40 -2.47 9.91
C TRP A 19 -15.51 -2.87 8.43
N VAL A 20 -14.54 -2.46 7.63
CA VAL A 20 -14.48 -2.86 6.21
C VAL A 20 -14.35 -4.37 6.08
N ARG A 21 -13.47 -4.98 6.87
CA ARG A 21 -13.28 -6.42 6.85
C ARG A 21 -14.59 -7.16 7.11
N GLN A 22 -15.36 -6.71 8.08
CA GLN A 22 -16.67 -7.35 8.41
C GLN A 22 -17.69 -7.18 7.29
N ASN A 23 -17.58 -6.15 6.48
CA ASN A 23 -18.55 -5.83 5.43
C ASN A 23 -18.10 -6.26 4.03
N MET A 24 -16.96 -6.91 3.90
CA MET A 24 -16.43 -7.39 2.61
C MET A 24 -16.17 -8.89 2.67
N SER A 25 -17.26 -9.66 2.66
CA SER A 25 -17.20 -11.11 2.84
C SER A 25 -16.38 -11.83 1.78
N LEU A 26 -16.46 -11.37 0.53
CA LEU A 26 -15.68 -11.98 -0.54
C LEU A 26 -14.18 -11.79 -0.31
N LEU A 27 -13.77 -10.58 0.06
CA LEU A 27 -12.36 -10.31 0.31
C LEU A 27 -11.85 -11.05 1.55
N ARG A 28 -12.70 -11.24 2.58
CA ARG A 28 -12.35 -12.10 3.72
C ARG A 28 -12.09 -13.54 3.29
N SER A 29 -12.89 -14.05 2.37
CA SER A 29 -12.69 -15.39 1.83
C SER A 29 -11.33 -15.49 1.13
N VAL A 30 -10.99 -14.48 0.34
CA VAL A 30 -9.69 -14.40 -0.32
C VAL A 30 -8.56 -14.33 0.71
N GLU A 31 -8.76 -13.59 1.79
CA GLU A 31 -7.77 -13.49 2.87
C GLU A 31 -7.46 -14.87 3.47
N GLU A 32 -8.48 -15.68 3.71
CA GLU A 32 -8.29 -17.03 4.24
C GLU A 32 -7.52 -17.92 3.27
N ASP A 33 -7.85 -17.84 1.98
CA ASP A 33 -7.12 -18.59 0.96
C ASP A 33 -5.65 -18.14 0.89
N PHE A 34 -5.39 -16.85 1.00
CA PHE A 34 -4.04 -16.29 0.96
C PHE A 34 -3.22 -16.69 2.18
N LYS A 35 -3.82 -16.73 3.37
CA LYS A 35 -3.14 -17.21 4.57
C LYS A 35 -2.68 -18.65 4.42
N ARG A 36 -3.52 -19.49 3.80
CA ARG A 36 -3.20 -20.90 3.60
C ARG A 36 -2.13 -21.08 2.53
N ASP A 37 -2.28 -20.40 1.38
CA ASP A 37 -1.49 -20.68 0.18
C ASP A 37 -0.23 -19.84 0.07
N GLN A 38 -0.17 -18.68 0.74
CA GLN A 38 0.99 -17.77 0.73
C GLN A 38 1.48 -17.44 -0.69
N PRO A 39 0.62 -16.96 -1.61
CA PRO A 39 1.00 -16.77 -3.01
C PRO A 39 2.03 -15.67 -3.24
N PHE A 40 2.18 -14.73 -2.29
CA PHE A 40 3.11 -13.60 -2.43
C PHE A 40 4.34 -13.71 -1.55
N LYS A 41 4.60 -14.89 -0.98
CA LYS A 41 5.73 -15.08 -0.09
C LYS A 41 7.03 -14.71 -0.78
N GLY A 42 7.80 -13.85 -0.15
CA GLY A 42 9.09 -13.39 -0.66
C GLY A 42 9.00 -12.26 -1.68
N LEU A 43 7.80 -11.78 -1.99
CA LEU A 43 7.62 -10.70 -2.96
C LEU A 43 7.40 -9.36 -2.27
N LYS A 44 8.04 -8.32 -2.81
CA LYS A 44 7.82 -6.93 -2.40
C LYS A 44 6.77 -6.32 -3.29
N VAL A 45 5.72 -5.77 -2.70
CA VAL A 45 4.60 -5.15 -3.41
C VAL A 45 4.53 -3.67 -3.06
N ALA A 46 4.67 -2.82 -4.06
CA ALA A 46 4.50 -1.38 -3.93
C ALA A 46 3.08 -1.00 -4.36
N LEU A 47 2.40 -0.22 -3.53
CA LEU A 47 1.01 0.16 -3.81
C LEU A 47 0.83 1.66 -3.63
N SER A 48 0.19 2.30 -4.62
CA SER A 48 -0.19 3.71 -4.58
C SER A 48 -1.64 3.85 -5.01
N ILE A 49 -2.54 3.84 -4.04
CA ILE A 49 -3.98 4.01 -4.23
C ILE A 49 -4.46 4.98 -3.14
N HIS A 50 -5.67 5.50 -3.26
CA HIS A 50 -6.26 6.32 -2.20
C HIS A 50 -6.19 5.58 -0.86
N LEU A 51 -5.45 6.13 0.10
CA LEU A 51 -5.19 5.44 1.37
C LEU A 51 -6.33 5.69 2.37
N GLU A 52 -7.34 4.86 2.24
CA GLU A 52 -8.51 4.84 3.11
C GLU A 52 -8.77 3.38 3.55
N ALA A 53 -9.83 3.15 4.31
CA ALA A 53 -10.02 1.85 4.98
C ALA A 53 -10.12 0.64 4.04
N LYS A 54 -10.76 0.80 2.88
CA LYS A 54 -10.90 -0.32 1.92
C LYS A 54 -9.55 -0.69 1.32
N THR A 55 -8.78 0.30 0.90
CA THR A 55 -7.43 0.09 0.39
C THR A 55 -6.55 -0.55 1.46
N ALA A 56 -6.66 -0.06 2.71
CA ALA A 56 -5.89 -0.61 3.81
C ALA A 56 -6.23 -2.09 4.06
N TYR A 57 -7.49 -2.45 3.98
CA TYR A 57 -7.86 -3.85 4.13
C TYR A 57 -7.29 -4.70 2.99
N LEU A 58 -7.34 -4.20 1.76
CA LEU A 58 -6.69 -4.88 0.63
C LEU A 58 -5.20 -5.11 0.91
N CYS A 59 -4.50 -4.10 1.44
CA CYS A 59 -3.09 -4.24 1.78
C CYS A 59 -2.87 -5.34 2.83
N LYS A 60 -3.76 -5.44 3.81
CA LYS A 60 -3.67 -6.49 4.83
C LYS A 60 -3.93 -7.87 4.24
N VAL A 61 -4.82 -7.98 3.26
CA VAL A 61 -5.08 -9.24 2.57
C VAL A 61 -3.84 -9.69 1.79
N LEU A 62 -3.20 -8.78 1.08
CA LEU A 62 -1.96 -9.08 0.36
C LEU A 62 -0.85 -9.47 1.32
N ALA A 63 -0.72 -8.77 2.45
CA ALA A 63 0.26 -9.10 3.48
C ALA A 63 -0.02 -10.47 4.09
N ALA A 64 -1.29 -10.83 4.28
CA ALA A 64 -1.67 -12.15 4.75
C ALA A 64 -1.22 -13.25 3.78
N GLY A 65 -1.16 -12.92 2.48
CA GLY A 65 -0.63 -13.82 1.45
C GLY A 65 0.88 -13.87 1.38
N GLY A 66 1.58 -13.22 2.29
CA GLY A 66 3.04 -13.22 2.37
C GLY A 66 3.72 -12.03 1.73
N ALA A 67 2.99 -11.09 1.15
CA ALA A 67 3.58 -9.91 0.50
C ALA A 67 4.25 -9.00 1.52
N GLU A 68 5.44 -8.52 1.19
CA GLU A 68 6.09 -7.45 1.93
C GLU A 68 5.59 -6.13 1.33
N MET A 69 4.70 -5.44 2.05
CA MET A 69 3.98 -4.29 1.51
C MET A 69 4.73 -2.98 1.73
N TYR A 70 4.77 -2.16 0.69
CA TYR A 70 5.30 -0.79 0.71
C TYR A 70 4.20 0.11 0.12
N ILE A 71 3.60 0.93 0.96
CA ILE A 71 2.33 1.59 0.66
C ILE A 71 2.49 3.10 0.69
N THR A 72 1.94 3.78 -0.31
CA THR A 72 1.78 5.23 -0.28
C THR A 72 0.39 5.59 -0.80
N GLY A 73 -0.03 6.83 -0.60
CA GLY A 73 -1.30 7.32 -1.13
C GLY A 73 -1.12 7.86 -2.54
N SER A 74 -2.13 7.72 -3.37
CA SER A 74 -2.11 8.31 -4.71
C SER A 74 -2.52 9.79 -4.69
N ASN A 75 -3.15 10.24 -3.61
CA ASN A 75 -3.58 11.63 -3.46
C ASN A 75 -3.48 12.03 -1.98
N PRO A 76 -2.62 13.02 -1.63
CA PRO A 76 -2.50 13.47 -0.23
C PRO A 76 -3.81 13.95 0.38
N LEU A 77 -4.74 14.48 -0.41
CA LEU A 77 -6.01 14.99 0.11
C LEU A 77 -6.99 13.87 0.49
N SER A 78 -6.81 12.66 -0.04
CA SER A 78 -7.66 11.52 0.31
C SER A 78 -7.04 10.60 1.35
N THR A 79 -5.79 10.83 1.72
CA THR A 79 -5.08 10.00 2.70
C THR A 79 -5.70 10.21 4.10
N GLN A 80 -5.94 9.09 4.80
CA GLN A 80 -6.43 9.12 6.18
C GLN A 80 -5.30 8.70 7.12
N ASP A 81 -4.87 9.63 7.96
CA ASP A 81 -3.71 9.44 8.83
C ASP A 81 -3.92 8.33 9.86
N ASP A 82 -5.14 8.15 10.35
CA ASP A 82 -5.43 7.08 11.30
C ASP A 82 -5.36 5.69 10.65
N VAL A 83 -5.78 5.60 9.39
CA VAL A 83 -5.66 4.35 8.62
C VAL A 83 -4.20 4.01 8.38
N ALA A 84 -3.38 4.99 8.00
CA ALA A 84 -1.94 4.81 7.86
C ALA A 84 -1.32 4.30 9.16
N ALA A 85 -1.70 4.90 10.29
CA ALA A 85 -1.22 4.49 11.61
C ALA A 85 -1.62 3.05 11.94
N GLY A 86 -2.85 2.65 11.61
CA GLY A 86 -3.33 1.29 11.82
C GLY A 86 -2.50 0.26 11.04
N LEU A 87 -2.15 0.57 9.81
CA LEU A 87 -1.32 -0.32 8.99
C LEU A 87 0.10 -0.44 9.55
N VAL A 88 0.70 0.67 9.97
CA VAL A 88 2.04 0.65 10.57
C VAL A 88 2.03 -0.15 11.86
N HIS A 89 0.99 0.00 12.68
CA HIS A 89 0.85 -0.78 13.91
C HIS A 89 0.83 -2.28 13.65
N ASP A 90 0.25 -2.70 12.53
CA ASP A 90 0.19 -4.09 12.14
C ASP A 90 1.44 -4.56 11.37
N GLY A 91 2.46 -3.73 11.28
CA GLY A 91 3.76 -4.10 10.74
C GLY A 91 3.96 -3.84 9.24
N LEU A 92 3.02 -3.18 8.58
CA LEU A 92 3.19 -2.81 7.17
C LEU A 92 4.00 -1.52 7.05
N ASN A 93 4.63 -1.34 5.89
CA ASN A 93 5.43 -0.15 5.62
C ASN A 93 4.61 0.89 4.88
N VAL A 94 4.43 2.07 5.47
CA VAL A 94 3.58 3.13 4.92
C VAL A 94 4.34 4.44 4.86
N PHE A 95 4.25 5.13 3.74
CA PHE A 95 4.87 6.44 3.49
C PHE A 95 3.81 7.38 2.94
N ALA A 96 3.03 7.99 3.84
CA ALA A 96 1.93 8.86 3.44
C ALA A 96 1.39 9.66 4.62
N TRP A 97 0.96 10.88 4.36
CA TRP A 97 0.11 11.63 5.29
C TRP A 97 -0.83 12.58 4.57
N HIS A 98 -1.90 12.93 5.23
CA HIS A 98 -2.89 13.85 4.69
C HIS A 98 -2.29 15.24 4.52
N GLY A 99 -2.54 15.85 3.37
CA GLY A 99 -2.07 17.20 3.10
C GLY A 99 -0.59 17.32 2.79
N ALA A 100 0.07 16.22 2.41
CA ALA A 100 1.47 16.27 2.02
C ALA A 100 1.68 17.28 0.88
N THR A 101 2.79 18.03 0.97
CA THR A 101 3.19 18.92 -0.12
C THR A 101 3.67 18.09 -1.32
N ASP A 102 3.82 18.74 -2.48
CA ASP A 102 4.32 18.03 -3.66
C ASP A 102 5.70 17.41 -3.42
N GLU A 103 6.56 18.10 -2.71
CA GLU A 103 7.90 17.59 -2.37
C GLU A 103 7.81 16.38 -1.43
N GLU A 104 6.93 16.45 -0.42
CA GLU A 104 6.71 15.35 0.51
C GLU A 104 6.10 14.15 -0.19
N TYR A 105 5.11 14.39 -1.05
CA TYR A 105 4.48 13.33 -1.84
C TYR A 105 5.51 12.64 -2.73
N HIS A 106 6.35 13.41 -3.42
CA HIS A 106 7.41 12.85 -4.26
C HIS A 106 8.40 12.01 -3.43
N ARG A 107 8.74 12.48 -2.23
CA ARG A 107 9.61 11.73 -1.32
C ARG A 107 8.97 10.40 -0.92
N HIS A 108 7.67 10.40 -0.59
CA HIS A 108 6.95 9.19 -0.22
C HIS A 108 6.94 8.17 -1.36
N ILE A 109 6.68 8.62 -2.58
CA ILE A 109 6.72 7.76 -3.77
C ILE A 109 8.12 7.19 -3.95
N SER A 110 9.15 8.01 -3.79
CA SER A 110 10.55 7.59 -3.94
C SER A 110 10.92 6.52 -2.92
N GLU A 111 10.47 6.64 -1.68
CA GLU A 111 10.74 5.63 -0.65
C GLU A 111 10.14 4.27 -1.00
N VAL A 112 8.93 4.27 -1.57
CA VAL A 112 8.25 3.04 -1.97
C VAL A 112 8.93 2.39 -3.17
N VAL A 113 9.41 3.17 -4.12
CA VAL A 113 10.12 2.67 -5.30
C VAL A 113 11.52 2.16 -4.96
N LYS A 114 12.17 2.81 -4.01
CA LYS A 114 13.57 2.53 -3.64
C LYS A 114 13.81 1.08 -3.19
N VAL A 115 12.78 0.42 -2.68
CA VAL A 115 12.91 -0.95 -2.17
C VAL A 115 13.08 -2.01 -3.27
N GLY A 116 12.89 -1.64 -4.53
CA GLY A 116 12.96 -2.57 -5.65
C GLY A 116 11.79 -3.54 -5.68
N PRO A 117 10.54 -3.04 -5.76
CA PRO A 117 9.37 -3.91 -5.70
C PRO A 117 9.30 -4.89 -6.88
N ASN A 118 8.76 -6.07 -6.61
CA ASN A 118 8.51 -7.08 -7.64
C ASN A 118 7.18 -6.83 -8.36
N ILE A 119 6.21 -6.28 -7.64
CA ILE A 119 4.87 -6.01 -8.15
C ILE A 119 4.49 -4.57 -7.79
N ILE A 120 3.86 -3.88 -8.72
CA ILE A 120 3.37 -2.52 -8.51
C ILE A 120 1.87 -2.46 -8.75
N ILE A 121 1.14 -1.87 -7.81
CA ILE A 121 -0.28 -1.58 -7.94
C ILE A 121 -0.44 -0.07 -7.82
N ASP A 122 -0.84 0.58 -8.91
CA ASP A 122 -0.80 2.04 -9.03
C ASP A 122 -2.01 2.54 -9.82
N ASP A 123 -2.87 3.31 -9.20
CA ASP A 123 -4.08 3.83 -9.87
C ASP A 123 -3.86 5.19 -10.53
N GLY A 124 -2.86 5.95 -10.10
CA GLY A 124 -2.58 7.29 -10.63
C GLY A 124 -1.45 7.36 -11.64
N GLY A 125 -0.64 6.30 -11.73
CA GLY A 125 0.50 6.26 -12.64
C GLY A 125 1.78 6.89 -12.12
N ASP A 126 1.77 7.46 -10.93
CA ASP A 126 2.95 8.18 -10.40
C ASP A 126 4.11 7.27 -10.07
N LEU A 127 3.86 6.08 -9.52
CA LEU A 127 4.92 5.08 -9.28
C LEU A 127 5.53 4.61 -10.59
N VAL A 128 4.69 4.27 -11.55
CA VAL A 128 5.11 3.79 -12.86
C VAL A 128 5.93 4.87 -13.57
N ASN A 129 5.46 6.11 -13.51
CA ASN A 129 6.14 7.22 -14.14
C ASN A 129 7.52 7.46 -13.54
N LEU A 130 7.64 7.39 -12.21
CA LEU A 130 8.92 7.57 -11.52
C LEU A 130 9.90 6.46 -11.91
N ILE A 131 9.44 5.22 -11.99
CA ILE A 131 10.27 4.08 -12.36
C ILE A 131 10.79 4.23 -13.78
N HIS A 132 9.94 4.61 -14.73
CA HIS A 132 10.35 4.79 -16.11
C HIS A 132 11.35 5.92 -16.30
N ASN A 133 11.27 6.95 -15.49
CA ASN A 133 12.11 8.13 -15.67
C ASN A 133 13.44 8.06 -14.92
N GLU A 134 13.53 7.30 -13.83
CA GLU A 134 14.66 7.39 -12.93
C GLU A 134 15.55 6.15 -12.85
N SER A 135 15.13 5.00 -13.37
CA SER A 135 15.97 3.82 -13.18
C SER A 135 15.72 2.70 -14.16
N VAL A 136 16.80 2.25 -14.79
CA VAL A 136 16.82 1.01 -15.59
C VAL A 136 16.84 -0.23 -14.69
N SER A 137 17.11 -0.10 -13.40
CA SER A 137 17.17 -1.24 -12.49
C SER A 137 15.80 -1.86 -12.23
N TYR A 138 14.72 -1.18 -12.63
CA TYR A 138 13.35 -1.66 -12.45
C TYR A 138 12.74 -2.27 -13.71
N THR A 139 13.54 -2.64 -14.69
CA THR A 139 13.04 -3.16 -15.98
C THR A 139 12.30 -4.49 -15.87
N HIS A 140 12.43 -5.19 -14.75
CA HIS A 140 11.79 -6.50 -14.56
C HIS A 140 10.51 -6.44 -13.74
N LEU A 141 9.97 -5.23 -13.47
CA LEU A 141 8.76 -5.09 -12.69
C LEU A 141 7.53 -5.55 -13.45
N THR A 142 6.60 -6.13 -12.68
CA THR A 142 5.29 -6.52 -13.17
C THR A 142 4.28 -5.42 -12.83
N LEU A 143 3.41 -5.09 -13.77
CA LEU A 143 2.40 -4.05 -13.62
C LEU A 143 1.01 -4.65 -13.81
N PRO A 144 0.50 -5.41 -12.81
CA PRO A 144 -0.72 -6.21 -13.01
C PRO A 144 -1.96 -5.38 -13.32
N THR A 145 -2.07 -4.18 -12.77
CA THR A 145 -3.22 -3.32 -13.03
C THR A 145 -3.19 -2.70 -14.41
N SER A 146 -2.03 -2.33 -14.92
CA SER A 146 -1.91 -1.72 -16.24
C SER A 146 -2.13 -2.74 -17.36
N ASP A 147 -1.89 -4.01 -17.11
CA ASP A 147 -2.12 -5.06 -18.08
C ASP A 147 -3.61 -5.38 -18.26
N LEU A 148 -4.44 -4.96 -17.31
CA LEU A 148 -5.88 -5.22 -17.31
C LEU A 148 -6.69 -4.08 -17.92
N VAL A 149 -6.05 -2.99 -18.22
CA VAL A 149 -6.69 -1.78 -18.72
C VAL A 149 -6.43 -1.58 -20.25
#